data_50f4300d56e65b933cc11eecfa2b451b
#
_entry.id   50f4300d56e65b933cc11eecfa2b451b
#
_cell.length_a   1.000
_cell.length_b   1.000
_cell.length_c   1.000
_cell.angle_alpha   90.00
_cell.angle_beta   90.00
_cell.angle_gamma   90.00
#
_symmetry.space_group_name_H-M   'P 1'
#
loop_
_entity.id
_entity.type
_entity.pdbx_description
1 polymer ?
#
loop_
_entity_poly.entity_id
_entity_poly.type
_entity_poly.pdbx_seq_one_letter_code
_entity_poly.pdbx_strand_id
1 'polypeptide(L)'
;MYIIIAGAGVVGFHIASLLAQENHQVAVVEQSQEAMENVRRQLDVGTIVGNAATPNTLKEAEAHRADLLIAVTGSDETNIITCFIAKELGARMTVARVRNPEYSGYFISAGRLPSAPRKVIRPKTFGVDLFINPVVEAAKEIINILSSFYSAPVHNFANGLVQVREFRAEQGTILNKPLGDITFTKPCVVAAILRAKGIFIPTADETIKEGDHVYLVAFRGFGDELGEMFAEPQHPARSVVILGGGRVGYLVAEGLKGHKTSVKIIEKNITRCQEISAKLEEATVVQGDGTDRDFLIEQGVPLADAFVASTESDELNILSGLLAKNIGVSRNLILVNNPWNIPLAQALGVDVAASPSMLAARKIAHFALHGGAIAVALIGGEQIQVIEFVTSSTAPIANQKIVDAGLPKGTVAGAITHNSTVIIPPDDNIVHPGDHVIIVSPLSLTPAVEKIFM
;
A
#
# COMPACT_ATOMS: atom_id res chain seq x y z
N MET A 1 11.36 14.16 14.25
CA MET A 1 11.25 12.99 15.16
C MET A 1 12.60 12.31 15.27
N TYR A 2 12.90 11.66 16.40
CA TYR A 2 14.02 10.74 16.53
C TYR A 2 13.55 9.30 16.30
N ILE A 3 14.10 8.64 15.27
CA ILE A 3 13.63 7.33 14.80
C ILE A 3 14.80 6.34 14.82
N ILE A 4 14.60 5.19 15.44
CA ILE A 4 15.57 4.09 15.46
C ILE A 4 15.09 2.98 14.53
N ILE A 5 15.99 2.52 13.64
CA ILE A 5 15.72 1.41 12.72
C ILE A 5 16.64 0.25 13.08
N ALA A 6 16.08 -0.86 13.51
CA ALA A 6 16.80 -2.09 13.81
C ALA A 6 16.78 -3.03 12.61
N GLY A 7 17.94 -3.19 11.97
CA GLY A 7 18.17 -3.96 10.75
C GLY A 7 18.48 -3.06 9.55
N ALA A 8 19.62 -3.30 8.90
CA ALA A 8 20.11 -2.58 7.71
C ALA A 8 19.95 -3.39 6.41
N GLY A 9 19.09 -4.40 6.39
CA GLY A 9 18.72 -5.12 5.16
C GLY A 9 17.92 -4.22 4.20
N VAL A 10 17.45 -4.78 3.07
CA VAL A 10 16.73 -4.03 2.02
C VAL A 10 15.61 -3.15 2.57
N VAL A 11 14.76 -3.68 3.47
CA VAL A 11 13.65 -2.93 4.06
C VAL A 11 14.16 -1.77 4.93
N GLY A 12 15.09 -2.06 5.86
CA GLY A 12 15.60 -1.06 6.80
C GLY A 12 16.37 0.06 6.11
N PHE A 13 17.17 -0.29 5.10
CA PHE A 13 17.89 0.68 4.28
C PHE A 13 16.92 1.64 3.56
N HIS A 14 15.87 1.13 2.92
CA HIS A 14 14.89 1.98 2.25
C HIS A 14 14.12 2.88 3.21
N ILE A 15 13.71 2.35 4.37
CA ILE A 15 13.04 3.16 5.39
C ILE A 15 13.98 4.27 5.88
N ALA A 16 15.26 3.94 6.16
CA ALA A 16 16.24 4.91 6.58
C ALA A 16 16.45 6.03 5.56
N SER A 17 16.53 5.65 4.26
CA SER A 17 16.66 6.60 3.16
C SER A 17 15.45 7.53 3.06
N LEU A 18 14.24 6.99 3.10
CA LEU A 18 13.01 7.79 3.03
C LEU A 18 12.90 8.78 4.21
N LEU A 19 13.10 8.30 5.43
CA LEU A 19 12.95 9.13 6.63
C LEU A 19 14.07 10.16 6.78
N ALA A 20 15.29 9.87 6.31
CA ALA A 20 16.38 10.85 6.29
C ALA A 20 16.08 11.99 5.29
N GLN A 21 15.49 11.71 4.13
CA GLN A 21 15.07 12.72 3.16
C GLN A 21 13.98 13.65 3.70
N GLU A 22 13.15 13.17 4.62
CA GLU A 22 12.08 13.94 5.29
C GLU A 22 12.59 14.74 6.52
N ASN A 23 13.93 14.92 6.64
CA ASN A 23 14.58 15.65 7.74
C ASN A 23 14.31 15.08 9.14
N HIS A 24 14.09 13.77 9.27
CA HIS A 24 14.06 13.10 10.57
C HIS A 24 15.46 12.74 11.03
N GLN A 25 15.66 12.76 12.35
CA GLN A 25 16.88 12.25 12.96
C GLN A 25 16.78 10.73 13.01
N VAL A 26 17.55 10.03 12.16
CA VAL A 26 17.49 8.57 12.04
C VAL A 26 18.76 7.94 12.59
N ALA A 27 18.61 6.87 13.38
CA ALA A 27 19.71 6.00 13.80
C ALA A 27 19.44 4.56 13.35
N VAL A 28 20.43 3.92 12.74
CA VAL A 28 20.33 2.52 12.27
C VAL A 28 21.15 1.63 13.20
N VAL A 29 20.56 0.55 13.69
CA VAL A 29 21.20 -0.50 14.49
C VAL A 29 21.31 -1.77 13.66
N GLU A 30 22.52 -2.28 13.46
CA GLU A 30 22.78 -3.49 12.67
C GLU A 30 23.97 -4.25 13.24
N GLN A 31 23.86 -5.57 13.25
CA GLN A 31 24.96 -6.42 13.76
C GLN A 31 26.02 -6.74 12.70
N SER A 32 25.67 -6.70 11.42
CA SER A 32 26.60 -6.90 10.30
C SER A 32 27.38 -5.64 10.02
N GLN A 33 28.72 -5.72 10.18
CA GLN A 33 29.62 -4.63 9.86
C GLN A 33 29.55 -4.25 8.38
N GLU A 34 29.43 -5.23 7.47
CA GLU A 34 29.33 -5.02 6.03
C GLU A 34 28.05 -4.26 5.65
N ALA A 35 26.91 -4.67 6.19
CA ALA A 35 25.63 -3.98 5.96
C ALA A 35 25.68 -2.54 6.51
N MET A 36 26.28 -2.35 7.66
CA MET A 36 26.46 -1.02 8.25
C MET A 36 27.36 -0.11 7.42
N GLU A 37 28.45 -0.63 6.85
CA GLU A 37 29.32 0.14 5.94
C GLU A 37 28.57 0.62 4.69
N ASN A 38 27.63 -0.18 4.17
CA ASN A 38 26.79 0.23 3.06
C ASN A 38 25.87 1.40 3.45
N VAL A 39 25.28 1.37 4.63
CA VAL A 39 24.47 2.48 5.17
C VAL A 39 25.31 3.75 5.28
N ARG A 40 26.49 3.68 5.90
CA ARG A 40 27.40 4.83 6.11
C ARG A 40 27.84 5.51 4.81
N ARG A 41 27.99 4.73 3.73
CA ARG A 41 28.41 5.27 2.42
C ARG A 41 27.30 6.00 1.68
N GLN A 42 26.06 5.67 1.94
CA GLN A 42 24.94 6.12 1.12
C GLN A 42 23.96 7.03 1.86
N LEU A 43 23.91 6.98 3.19
CA LEU A 43 22.93 7.72 4.00
C LEU A 43 23.64 8.55 5.08
N ASP A 44 23.13 9.75 5.32
CA ASP A 44 23.54 10.61 6.44
C ASP A 44 22.65 10.31 7.65
N VAL A 45 22.97 9.23 8.37
CA VAL A 45 22.22 8.74 9.53
C VAL A 45 23.16 8.28 10.65
N GLY A 46 22.70 8.29 11.88
CA GLY A 46 23.42 7.68 13.01
C GLY A 46 23.56 6.17 12.81
N THR A 47 24.70 5.59 13.20
CA THR A 47 24.96 4.15 13.00
C THR A 47 25.51 3.50 14.24
N ILE A 48 24.90 2.40 14.68
CA ILE A 48 25.30 1.63 15.86
C ILE A 48 25.44 0.16 15.45
N VAL A 49 26.64 -0.41 15.64
CA VAL A 49 26.91 -1.81 15.33
C VAL A 49 26.62 -2.65 16.57
N GLY A 50 25.61 -3.50 16.49
CA GLY A 50 25.23 -4.35 17.62
C GLY A 50 23.92 -5.12 17.38
N ASN A 51 23.62 -6.02 18.32
CA ASN A 51 22.37 -6.76 18.30
C ASN A 51 21.25 -5.91 18.90
N ALA A 52 20.27 -5.53 18.09
CA ALA A 52 19.13 -4.70 18.50
C ALA A 52 18.23 -5.37 19.57
N ALA A 53 18.26 -6.71 19.70
CA ALA A 53 17.54 -7.42 20.75
C ALA A 53 18.28 -7.42 22.11
N THR A 54 19.24 -6.51 22.31
CA THR A 54 19.92 -6.35 23.60
C THR A 54 19.69 -4.95 24.20
N PRO A 55 19.42 -4.88 25.54
CA PRO A 55 19.17 -3.58 26.19
C PRO A 55 20.33 -2.59 26.06
N ASN A 56 21.57 -3.06 26.07
CA ASN A 56 22.75 -2.18 26.00
C ASN A 56 22.85 -1.50 24.63
N THR A 57 22.66 -2.22 23.55
CA THR A 57 22.66 -1.65 22.20
C THR A 57 21.53 -0.63 22.03
N LEU A 58 20.34 -0.91 22.55
CA LEU A 58 19.22 0.03 22.49
C LEU A 58 19.40 1.26 23.40
N LYS A 59 20.13 1.12 24.53
CA LYS A 59 20.53 2.28 25.35
C LYS A 59 21.56 3.15 24.61
N GLU A 60 22.54 2.54 23.93
CA GLU A 60 23.49 3.26 23.09
C GLU A 60 22.79 3.99 21.94
N ALA A 61 21.74 3.39 21.39
CA ALA A 61 20.84 4.02 20.41
C ALA A 61 19.86 5.02 21.02
N GLU A 62 19.99 5.36 22.30
CA GLU A 62 19.11 6.30 23.02
C GLU A 62 17.61 5.99 22.87
N ALA A 63 17.23 4.69 22.94
CA ALA A 63 15.84 4.25 22.73
C ALA A 63 14.83 4.96 23.66
N HIS A 64 15.25 5.44 24.83
CA HIS A 64 14.41 6.21 25.75
C HIS A 64 13.91 7.55 25.18
N ARG A 65 14.58 8.08 24.16
CA ARG A 65 14.21 9.33 23.45
C ARG A 65 13.47 9.07 22.14
N ALA A 66 13.40 7.80 21.71
CA ALA A 66 12.85 7.48 20.39
C ALA A 66 11.35 7.78 20.34
N ASP A 67 10.97 8.63 19.40
CA ASP A 67 9.57 8.80 19.02
C ASP A 67 9.03 7.51 18.39
N LEU A 68 9.89 6.80 17.63
CA LEU A 68 9.54 5.56 16.97
C LEU A 68 10.76 4.63 16.87
N LEU A 69 10.54 3.34 17.19
CA LEU A 69 11.48 2.27 16.87
C LEU A 69 10.85 1.33 15.83
N ILE A 70 11.61 1.03 14.78
CA ILE A 70 11.21 0.17 13.66
C ILE A 70 12.13 -1.04 13.63
N ALA A 71 11.61 -2.23 13.94
CA ALA A 71 12.38 -3.48 13.91
C ALA A 71 12.07 -4.28 12.64
N VAL A 72 13.07 -4.37 11.74
CA VAL A 72 12.96 -5.00 10.41
C VAL A 72 14.13 -5.94 10.10
N THR A 73 14.68 -6.57 11.11
CA THR A 73 15.76 -7.57 10.98
C THR A 73 15.28 -8.85 10.29
N GLY A 74 16.16 -9.79 10.01
CA GLY A 74 15.86 -11.09 9.38
C GLY A 74 14.95 -12.03 10.18
N SER A 75 14.82 -11.86 11.53
CA SER A 75 14.05 -12.71 12.42
C SER A 75 12.85 -11.99 13.02
N ASP A 76 11.70 -12.64 12.98
CA ASP A 76 10.44 -12.11 13.55
C ASP A 76 10.55 -12.00 15.07
N GLU A 77 11.17 -13.00 15.72
CA GLU A 77 11.40 -13.04 17.17
C GLU A 77 12.32 -11.90 17.62
N THR A 78 13.41 -11.67 16.88
CA THR A 78 14.31 -10.54 17.13
C THR A 78 13.56 -9.22 17.04
N ASN A 79 12.70 -9.05 16.02
CA ASN A 79 11.93 -7.83 15.83
C ASN A 79 10.95 -7.59 16.98
N ILE A 80 10.26 -8.62 17.43
CA ILE A 80 9.32 -8.55 18.57
C ILE A 80 10.06 -8.21 19.87
N ILE A 81 11.17 -8.91 20.16
CA ILE A 81 11.98 -8.68 21.36
C ILE A 81 12.58 -7.27 21.34
N THR A 82 13.08 -6.80 20.20
CA THR A 82 13.61 -5.45 20.05
C THR A 82 12.55 -4.40 20.38
N CYS A 83 11.34 -4.55 19.87
CA CYS A 83 10.23 -3.65 20.18
C CYS A 83 9.86 -3.67 21.67
N PHE A 84 9.78 -4.88 22.26
CA PHE A 84 9.50 -5.03 23.68
C PHE A 84 10.52 -4.29 24.55
N ILE A 85 11.83 -4.54 24.33
CA ILE A 85 12.89 -3.86 25.07
C ILE A 85 12.85 -2.35 24.86
N ALA A 86 12.61 -1.89 23.64
CA ALA A 86 12.52 -0.46 23.35
C ALA A 86 11.37 0.22 24.10
N LYS A 87 10.20 -0.43 24.20
CA LYS A 87 9.07 0.06 25.00
C LYS A 87 9.43 0.16 26.48
N GLU A 88 10.05 -0.86 27.03
CA GLU A 88 10.52 -0.87 28.44
C GLU A 88 11.57 0.23 28.70
N LEU A 89 12.37 0.57 27.70
CA LEU A 89 13.33 1.68 27.77
C LEU A 89 12.70 3.06 27.60
N GLY A 90 11.45 3.16 27.14
CA GLY A 90 10.71 4.41 27.02
C GLY A 90 10.41 4.88 25.60
N ALA A 91 10.66 4.07 24.55
CA ALA A 91 10.28 4.41 23.19
C ALA A 91 8.75 4.65 23.07
N ARG A 92 8.37 5.76 22.44
CA ARG A 92 6.96 6.18 22.34
C ARG A 92 6.15 5.21 21.50
N MET A 93 6.64 4.85 20.32
CA MET A 93 5.98 3.91 19.40
C MET A 93 6.96 2.85 18.89
N THR A 94 6.42 1.69 18.54
CA THR A 94 7.21 0.57 18.01
C THR A 94 6.50 -0.11 16.86
N VAL A 95 7.25 -0.47 15.83
CA VAL A 95 6.77 -1.22 14.65
C VAL A 95 7.66 -2.44 14.47
N ALA A 96 7.07 -3.61 14.30
CA ALA A 96 7.80 -4.84 14.01
C ALA A 96 7.41 -5.43 12.66
N ARG A 97 8.41 -5.80 11.86
CA ARG A 97 8.20 -6.67 10.69
C ARG A 97 8.02 -8.10 11.16
N VAL A 98 6.87 -8.69 10.84
CA VAL A 98 6.53 -10.07 11.24
C VAL A 98 5.96 -10.79 10.02
N ARG A 99 6.65 -11.83 9.56
CA ARG A 99 6.29 -12.63 8.38
C ARG A 99 5.47 -13.87 8.73
N ASN A 100 5.66 -14.40 9.94
CA ASN A 100 4.92 -15.57 10.40
C ASN A 100 3.49 -15.17 10.79
N PRO A 101 2.45 -15.75 10.13
CA PRO A 101 1.06 -15.45 10.45
C PRO A 101 0.66 -15.86 11.86
N GLU A 102 1.34 -16.81 12.48
CA GLU A 102 1.07 -17.22 13.87
C GLU A 102 1.31 -16.08 14.87
N TYR A 103 2.27 -15.20 14.61
CA TYR A 103 2.50 -14.01 15.42
C TYR A 103 1.57 -12.85 15.02
N SER A 104 1.41 -12.63 13.72
CA SER A 104 0.69 -11.47 13.21
C SER A 104 -0.82 -11.61 13.24
N GLY A 105 -1.34 -12.84 13.37
CA GLY A 105 -2.78 -13.14 13.32
C GLY A 105 -3.42 -12.85 11.95
N TYR A 106 -2.63 -12.61 10.91
CA TYR A 106 -3.13 -12.41 9.55
C TYR A 106 -3.42 -13.76 8.89
N PHE A 107 -4.64 -14.26 9.08
CA PHE A 107 -5.19 -15.35 8.28
C PHE A 107 -6.19 -14.76 7.31
N ILE A 108 -6.03 -15.01 6.02
CA ILE A 108 -7.03 -14.68 5.01
C ILE A 108 -8.13 -15.73 5.13
N SER A 109 -9.34 -15.32 5.47
CA SER A 109 -10.51 -16.19 5.52
C SER A 109 -11.45 -15.82 4.38
N ALA A 110 -11.72 -16.79 3.51
CA ALA A 110 -12.82 -16.85 2.55
C ALA A 110 -13.21 -15.48 1.92
N GLY A 111 -12.44 -15.01 0.92
CA GLY A 111 -12.83 -13.87 0.08
C GLY A 111 -12.85 -12.50 0.77
N ARG A 112 -12.41 -12.42 2.01
CA ARG A 112 -12.21 -11.16 2.73
C ARG A 112 -10.82 -11.14 3.29
N LEU A 113 -10.04 -10.14 2.90
CA LEU A 113 -8.83 -9.79 3.65
C LEU A 113 -9.23 -9.61 5.11
N PRO A 114 -8.47 -10.16 6.07
CA PRO A 114 -8.90 -10.16 7.47
C PRO A 114 -9.08 -8.73 7.95
N SER A 115 -10.34 -8.40 8.28
CA SER A 115 -10.69 -7.15 8.92
C SER A 115 -10.32 -7.13 10.41
N ALA A 116 -10.02 -8.29 11.00
CA ALA A 116 -9.49 -8.41 12.37
C ALA A 116 -8.79 -9.76 12.56
N PRO A 117 -7.67 -9.83 13.30
CA PRO A 117 -7.01 -11.09 13.63
C PRO A 117 -7.92 -11.94 14.53
N ARG A 118 -8.17 -13.20 14.17
CA ARG A 118 -8.67 -14.19 15.13
C ARG A 118 -7.63 -14.32 16.24
N LYS A 119 -8.08 -14.20 17.50
CA LYS A 119 -7.36 -14.29 18.77
C LYS A 119 -6.05 -15.11 18.73
N VAL A 120 -4.99 -14.53 18.20
CA VAL A 120 -3.63 -14.87 18.48
C VAL A 120 -3.05 -13.67 19.23
N ILE A 121 -1.87 -13.71 19.68
CA ILE A 121 -1.26 -12.72 20.58
C ILE A 121 -1.47 -11.28 20.05
N ARG A 122 -2.05 -10.42 20.88
CA ARG A 122 -2.24 -9.01 20.49
C ARG A 122 -0.87 -8.35 20.42
N PRO A 123 -0.55 -7.55 19.35
CA PRO A 123 0.74 -6.86 19.23
C PRO A 123 1.10 -6.07 20.48
N LYS A 124 0.15 -5.38 21.08
CA LYS A 124 0.29 -4.59 22.32
C LYS A 124 0.76 -5.42 23.51
N THR A 125 0.53 -6.75 23.55
CA THR A 125 1.04 -7.64 24.61
C THR A 125 2.56 -7.72 24.60
N PHE A 126 3.18 -7.51 23.44
CA PHE A 126 4.63 -7.46 23.27
C PHE A 126 5.18 -6.03 23.18
N GLY A 127 4.41 -5.03 23.56
CA GLY A 127 4.83 -3.65 23.40
C GLY A 127 4.99 -3.21 21.94
N VAL A 128 4.33 -3.88 20.99
CA VAL A 128 4.37 -3.53 19.57
C VAL A 128 3.08 -2.78 19.21
N ASP A 129 3.21 -1.59 18.66
CA ASP A 129 2.05 -0.79 18.25
C ASP A 129 1.53 -1.23 16.87
N LEU A 130 2.42 -1.65 15.97
CA LEU A 130 2.07 -2.09 14.62
C LEU A 130 2.89 -3.29 14.16
N PHE A 131 2.23 -4.37 13.71
CA PHE A 131 2.85 -5.44 12.93
C PHE A 131 2.71 -5.19 11.44
N ILE A 132 3.79 -5.35 10.69
CA ILE A 132 3.82 -5.27 9.23
C ILE A 132 4.28 -6.60 8.66
N ASN A 133 3.48 -7.16 7.75
CA ASN A 133 3.84 -8.36 7.01
C ASN A 133 4.00 -8.04 5.52
N PRO A 134 5.25 -8.02 4.98
CA PRO A 134 5.49 -7.68 3.58
C PRO A 134 4.76 -8.57 2.58
N VAL A 135 4.62 -9.87 2.90
CA VAL A 135 3.94 -10.85 2.04
C VAL A 135 2.45 -10.54 1.94
N VAL A 136 1.83 -10.18 3.07
CA VAL A 136 0.41 -9.79 3.12
C VAL A 136 0.18 -8.48 2.38
N GLU A 137 1.06 -7.49 2.55
CA GLU A 137 0.91 -6.20 1.85
C GLU A 137 1.06 -6.38 0.33
N ALA A 138 2.00 -7.23 -0.14
CA ALA A 138 2.12 -7.56 -1.56
C ALA A 138 0.90 -8.29 -2.11
N ALA A 139 0.37 -9.26 -1.38
CA ALA A 139 -0.84 -9.97 -1.79
C ALA A 139 -2.05 -9.02 -1.88
N LYS A 140 -2.22 -8.12 -0.90
CA LYS A 140 -3.27 -7.09 -0.91
C LYS A 140 -3.17 -6.19 -2.14
N GLU A 141 -1.97 -5.71 -2.46
CA GLU A 141 -1.74 -4.85 -3.62
C GLU A 141 -2.11 -5.56 -4.92
N ILE A 142 -1.66 -6.81 -5.11
CA ILE A 142 -1.99 -7.60 -6.30
C ILE A 142 -3.50 -7.85 -6.38
N ILE A 143 -4.16 -8.24 -5.28
CA ILE A 143 -5.61 -8.46 -5.24
C ILE A 143 -6.36 -7.16 -5.59
N ASN A 144 -5.94 -6.02 -5.05
CA ASN A 144 -6.54 -4.73 -5.37
C ASN A 144 -6.45 -4.43 -6.87
N ILE A 145 -5.28 -4.65 -7.49
CA ILE A 145 -5.09 -4.44 -8.95
C ILE A 145 -5.95 -5.39 -9.78
N LEU A 146 -6.03 -6.68 -9.39
CA LEU A 146 -6.80 -7.69 -10.12
C LEU A 146 -8.31 -7.52 -9.96
N SER A 147 -8.76 -7.05 -8.80
CA SER A 147 -10.18 -6.84 -8.48
C SER A 147 -10.71 -5.49 -8.95
N SER A 148 -9.83 -4.59 -9.39
CA SER A 148 -10.21 -3.28 -9.90
C SER A 148 -10.66 -3.37 -11.34
N PHE A 149 -11.74 -2.63 -11.69
CA PHE A 149 -12.16 -2.43 -13.08
C PHE A 149 -11.10 -1.67 -13.88
N TYR A 150 -10.23 -0.94 -13.21
CA TYR A 150 -9.17 -0.10 -13.76
C TYR A 150 -7.81 -0.56 -13.26
N SER A 151 -6.78 -0.35 -14.08
CA SER A 151 -5.37 -0.74 -13.77
C SER A 151 -4.72 0.08 -12.65
N ALA A 152 -5.40 1.06 -12.10
CA ALA A 152 -4.86 1.96 -11.09
C ALA A 152 -5.14 1.49 -9.65
N PRO A 153 -4.25 1.80 -8.70
CA PRO A 153 -4.41 1.46 -7.29
C PRO A 153 -5.70 2.04 -6.69
N VAL A 154 -6.37 1.26 -5.85
CA VAL A 154 -7.49 1.72 -5.03
C VAL A 154 -7.02 1.90 -3.59
N HIS A 155 -7.10 3.13 -3.10
CA HIS A 155 -6.77 3.42 -1.70
C HIS A 155 -8.04 3.48 -0.87
N ASN A 156 -8.09 2.69 0.21
CA ASN A 156 -9.25 2.59 1.09
C ASN A 156 -9.03 3.40 2.36
N PHE A 157 -10.03 4.21 2.74
CA PHE A 157 -10.08 5.06 3.93
C PHE A 157 -11.34 4.82 4.73
N ALA A 158 -11.41 5.32 5.96
CA ALA A 158 -12.56 5.20 6.85
C ALA A 158 -13.06 3.74 6.96
N ASN A 159 -12.15 2.81 7.30
CA ASN A 159 -12.43 1.38 7.38
C ASN A 159 -13.00 0.77 6.06
N GLY A 160 -12.63 1.35 4.92
CA GLY A 160 -13.05 0.91 3.60
C GLY A 160 -14.38 1.49 3.12
N LEU A 161 -14.95 2.47 3.82
CA LEU A 161 -16.16 3.18 3.40
C LEU A 161 -15.89 4.19 2.29
N VAL A 162 -14.72 4.80 2.28
CA VAL A 162 -14.27 5.78 1.29
C VAL A 162 -13.14 5.19 0.46
N GLN A 163 -13.15 5.44 -0.83
CA GLN A 163 -12.12 5.03 -1.77
C GLN A 163 -11.56 6.22 -2.53
N VAL A 164 -10.26 6.22 -2.73
CA VAL A 164 -9.59 7.08 -3.70
C VAL A 164 -9.14 6.23 -4.86
N ARG A 165 -9.57 6.61 -6.06
CA ARG A 165 -9.26 5.90 -7.30
C ARG A 165 -8.71 6.85 -8.35
N GLU A 166 -7.79 6.35 -9.14
CA GLU A 166 -7.27 7.00 -10.33
C GLU A 166 -8.04 6.52 -11.55
N PHE A 167 -8.37 7.46 -12.45
CA PHE A 167 -8.99 7.19 -13.74
C PHE A 167 -8.20 7.90 -14.83
N ARG A 168 -7.92 7.23 -15.91
CA ARG A 168 -7.31 7.85 -17.08
C ARG A 168 -8.39 8.38 -18.01
N ALA A 169 -8.32 9.65 -18.34
CA ALA A 169 -9.26 10.31 -19.21
C ALA A 169 -8.88 10.07 -20.68
N GLU A 170 -9.28 8.95 -21.26
CA GLU A 170 -9.02 8.63 -22.68
C GLU A 170 -10.20 8.96 -23.59
N GLN A 171 -11.42 8.70 -23.10
CA GLN A 171 -12.69 8.96 -23.79
C GLN A 171 -13.74 9.32 -22.74
N GLY A 172 -14.89 9.76 -23.16
CA GLY A 172 -16.01 9.95 -22.24
C GLY A 172 -16.64 11.32 -22.26
N THR A 173 -17.77 11.44 -21.55
CA THR A 173 -18.63 12.62 -21.54
C THR A 173 -18.05 13.80 -20.77
N ILE A 174 -16.95 13.58 -20.04
CA ILE A 174 -16.31 14.55 -19.14
C ILE A 174 -15.18 15.36 -19.81
N LEU A 175 -14.67 14.88 -20.96
CA LEU A 175 -13.57 15.56 -21.66
C LEU A 175 -13.96 16.94 -22.15
N ASN A 176 -13.01 17.87 -22.02
CA ASN A 176 -13.10 19.25 -22.49
C ASN A 176 -14.27 20.06 -21.88
N LYS A 177 -14.72 19.68 -20.69
CA LYS A 177 -15.71 20.43 -19.91
C LYS A 177 -15.08 20.92 -18.60
N PRO A 178 -15.42 22.14 -18.14
CA PRO A 178 -15.06 22.58 -16.79
C PRO A 178 -15.61 21.64 -15.73
N LEU A 179 -14.86 21.40 -14.67
CA LEU A 179 -15.29 20.51 -13.58
C LEU A 179 -16.61 20.93 -12.94
N GLY A 180 -16.85 22.24 -12.83
CA GLY A 180 -18.09 22.80 -12.29
C GLY A 180 -19.33 22.48 -13.12
N ASP A 181 -19.17 22.16 -14.41
CA ASP A 181 -20.25 21.84 -15.35
C ASP A 181 -20.48 20.32 -15.49
N ILE A 182 -19.61 19.49 -14.84
CA ILE A 182 -19.73 18.04 -14.90
C ILE A 182 -20.69 17.57 -13.82
N THR A 183 -21.78 16.93 -14.23
CA THR A 183 -22.65 16.19 -13.32
C THR A 183 -22.15 14.76 -13.22
N PHE A 184 -21.54 14.41 -12.08
CA PHE A 184 -21.14 13.04 -11.79
C PHE A 184 -22.37 12.17 -11.48
N THR A 185 -22.34 10.92 -11.93
CA THR A 185 -23.43 9.95 -11.67
C THR A 185 -23.61 9.63 -10.18
N LYS A 186 -22.55 9.81 -9.40
CA LYS A 186 -22.52 9.59 -7.94
C LYS A 186 -21.74 10.70 -7.25
N PRO A 187 -22.05 11.00 -5.98
CA PRO A 187 -21.29 11.98 -5.20
C PRO A 187 -19.81 11.60 -5.12
N CYS A 188 -18.96 12.49 -5.59
CA CYS A 188 -17.51 12.35 -5.53
C CYS A 188 -16.82 13.72 -5.53
N VAL A 189 -15.55 13.72 -5.14
CA VAL A 189 -14.67 14.90 -5.24
C VAL A 189 -13.52 14.57 -6.19
N VAL A 190 -13.27 15.44 -7.16
CA VAL A 190 -12.04 15.39 -7.95
C VAL A 190 -10.90 15.91 -7.08
N ALA A 191 -10.12 14.99 -6.55
CA ALA A 191 -9.10 15.27 -5.55
C ALA A 191 -7.83 15.85 -6.16
N ALA A 192 -7.42 15.32 -7.32
CA ALA A 192 -6.23 15.77 -8.03
C ALA A 192 -6.30 15.38 -9.51
N ILE A 193 -5.54 16.11 -10.33
CA ILE A 193 -5.29 15.78 -11.74
C ILE A 193 -3.78 15.72 -11.96
N LEU A 194 -3.28 14.59 -12.48
CA LEU A 194 -1.91 14.46 -12.95
C LEU A 194 -1.89 14.62 -14.48
N ARG A 195 -1.12 15.56 -14.95
CA ARG A 195 -0.91 15.90 -16.36
C ARG A 195 0.58 15.93 -16.65
N ALA A 196 0.99 16.00 -17.92
CA ALA A 196 2.42 15.98 -18.32
C ALA A 196 3.32 16.98 -17.56
N LYS A 197 2.76 18.07 -17.05
CA LYS A 197 3.49 19.12 -16.30
C LYS A 197 3.54 18.89 -14.78
N GLY A 198 2.88 17.87 -14.28
CA GLY A 198 2.81 17.53 -12.85
C GLY A 198 1.38 17.34 -12.35
N ILE A 199 1.26 17.07 -11.06
CA ILE A 199 -0.03 16.87 -10.39
C ILE A 199 -0.46 18.16 -9.69
N PHE A 200 -1.76 18.42 -9.68
CA PHE A 200 -2.35 19.59 -9.02
C PHE A 200 -3.76 19.30 -8.52
N ILE A 201 -4.23 20.06 -7.54
CA ILE A 201 -5.62 20.04 -7.08
C ILE A 201 -6.41 21.01 -7.93
N PRO A 202 -7.43 20.56 -8.68
CA PRO A 202 -8.16 21.39 -9.62
C PRO A 202 -9.16 22.31 -8.92
N THR A 203 -9.47 23.43 -9.60
CA THR A 203 -10.61 24.29 -9.29
C THR A 203 -11.81 23.95 -10.17
N ALA A 204 -12.98 24.51 -9.87
CA ALA A 204 -14.21 24.27 -10.66
C ALA A 204 -14.08 24.66 -12.14
N ASP A 205 -13.23 25.63 -12.45
CA ASP A 205 -12.99 26.12 -13.82
C ASP A 205 -12.00 25.24 -14.60
N GLU A 206 -11.30 24.29 -13.92
CA GLU A 206 -10.35 23.42 -14.59
C GLU A 206 -11.07 22.43 -15.51
N THR A 207 -10.46 22.16 -16.65
CA THR A 207 -11.01 21.28 -17.68
C THR A 207 -10.22 19.97 -17.74
N ILE A 208 -10.89 18.82 -17.68
CA ILE A 208 -10.28 17.51 -17.88
C ILE A 208 -9.92 17.34 -19.36
N LYS A 209 -8.67 16.95 -19.63
CA LYS A 209 -8.12 16.73 -20.98
C LYS A 209 -7.86 15.27 -21.22
N GLU A 210 -7.84 14.88 -22.49
CA GLU A 210 -7.42 13.55 -22.89
C GLU A 210 -6.00 13.25 -22.39
N GLY A 211 -5.82 12.06 -21.81
CA GLY A 211 -4.57 11.61 -21.20
C GLY A 211 -4.34 12.07 -19.75
N ASP A 212 -5.24 12.88 -19.17
CA ASP A 212 -5.17 13.23 -17.75
C ASP A 212 -5.42 12.00 -16.87
N HIS A 213 -4.68 11.90 -15.76
CA HIS A 213 -4.97 10.96 -14.70
C HIS A 213 -5.74 11.69 -13.59
N VAL A 214 -7.00 11.33 -13.40
CA VAL A 214 -7.93 12.00 -12.50
C VAL A 214 -8.15 11.16 -11.25
N TYR A 215 -7.85 11.73 -10.09
CA TYR A 215 -8.02 11.07 -8.80
C TYR A 215 -9.34 11.49 -8.17
N LEU A 216 -10.24 10.50 -7.96
CA LEU A 216 -11.56 10.72 -7.35
C LEU A 216 -11.60 10.16 -5.95
N VAL A 217 -12.16 10.95 -5.01
CA VAL A 217 -12.60 10.48 -3.69
C VAL A 217 -14.09 10.20 -3.77
N ALA A 218 -14.51 8.97 -3.47
CA ALA A 218 -15.90 8.57 -3.54
C ALA A 218 -16.23 7.51 -2.49
N PHE A 219 -17.52 7.30 -2.27
CA PHE A 219 -18.03 6.19 -1.47
C PHE A 219 -17.67 4.83 -2.10
N ARG A 220 -17.41 3.84 -1.26
CA ARG A 220 -17.14 2.46 -1.71
C ARG A 220 -18.28 1.94 -2.60
N GLY A 221 -17.93 1.37 -3.74
CA GLY A 221 -18.87 0.82 -4.72
C GLY A 221 -19.29 1.80 -5.82
N PHE A 222 -19.03 3.11 -5.68
CA PHE A 222 -19.35 4.09 -6.73
C PHE A 222 -18.26 4.23 -7.80
N GLY A 223 -17.06 3.72 -7.51
CA GLY A 223 -15.91 3.85 -8.41
C GLY A 223 -16.14 3.22 -9.79
N ASP A 224 -16.89 2.15 -9.87
CA ASP A 224 -17.14 1.46 -11.13
C ASP A 224 -18.09 2.27 -12.03
N GLU A 225 -19.17 2.82 -11.46
CA GLU A 225 -20.12 3.69 -12.18
C GLU A 225 -19.47 5.03 -12.60
N LEU A 226 -18.59 5.58 -11.74
CA LEU A 226 -17.82 6.78 -12.08
C LEU A 226 -16.83 6.52 -13.21
N GLY A 227 -16.24 5.34 -13.24
CA GLY A 227 -15.28 4.95 -14.25
C GLY A 227 -15.83 4.93 -15.67
N GLU A 228 -17.10 4.58 -15.85
CA GLU A 228 -17.77 4.64 -17.16
C GLU A 228 -17.77 6.06 -17.78
N MET A 229 -17.59 7.10 -16.96
CA MET A 229 -17.48 8.48 -17.43
C MET A 229 -16.11 8.82 -18.03
N PHE A 230 -15.06 8.03 -17.69
CA PHE A 230 -13.67 8.32 -18.05
C PHE A 230 -13.12 7.48 -19.19
N ALA A 231 -13.51 6.20 -19.30
CA ALA A 231 -12.97 5.27 -20.29
C ALA A 231 -13.91 4.08 -20.49
N GLU A 232 -13.64 3.25 -21.51
CA GLU A 232 -14.27 1.93 -21.60
C GLU A 232 -13.99 1.12 -20.33
N PRO A 233 -15.01 0.50 -19.73
CA PRO A 233 -14.83 -0.26 -18.50
C PRO A 233 -13.90 -1.46 -18.76
N GLN A 234 -12.73 -1.46 -18.16
CA GLN A 234 -11.95 -2.67 -18.02
C GLN A 234 -12.64 -3.54 -16.97
N HIS A 235 -12.98 -4.76 -17.32
CA HIS A 235 -13.61 -5.69 -16.38
C HIS A 235 -12.58 -6.16 -15.34
N PRO A 236 -13.01 -6.45 -14.08
CA PRO A 236 -12.16 -7.17 -13.13
C PRO A 236 -11.63 -8.43 -13.79
N ALA A 237 -10.42 -8.82 -13.44
CA ALA A 237 -9.85 -10.03 -14.00
C ALA A 237 -10.75 -11.24 -13.67
N ARG A 238 -11.32 -11.86 -14.68
CA ARG A 238 -12.15 -13.07 -14.56
C ARG A 238 -11.34 -14.35 -14.63
N SER A 239 -10.16 -14.27 -15.24
CA SER A 239 -9.21 -15.37 -15.39
C SER A 239 -7.82 -14.91 -15.02
N VAL A 240 -7.25 -15.50 -13.99
CA VAL A 240 -5.92 -15.16 -13.47
C VAL A 240 -5.05 -16.40 -13.41
N VAL A 241 -3.87 -16.33 -14.02
CA VAL A 241 -2.84 -17.36 -13.89
C VAL A 241 -1.74 -16.85 -12.96
N ILE A 242 -1.43 -17.59 -11.92
CA ILE A 242 -0.39 -17.27 -10.92
C ILE A 242 0.75 -18.26 -11.09
N LEU A 243 1.94 -17.78 -11.39
CA LEU A 243 3.16 -18.54 -11.37
C LEU A 243 3.81 -18.45 -10.00
N GLY A 244 3.99 -19.59 -9.35
CA GLY A 244 4.54 -19.74 -8.01
C GLY A 244 3.46 -19.89 -6.94
N GLY A 245 3.38 -21.09 -6.36
CA GLY A 245 2.51 -21.43 -5.23
C GLY A 245 3.13 -21.08 -3.87
N GLY A 246 4.07 -20.14 -3.83
CA GLY A 246 4.66 -19.60 -2.62
C GLY A 246 3.64 -18.88 -1.73
N ARG A 247 4.13 -18.17 -0.71
CA ARG A 247 3.26 -17.48 0.26
C ARG A 247 2.39 -16.41 -0.41
N VAL A 248 2.96 -15.59 -1.31
CA VAL A 248 2.19 -14.52 -1.98
C VAL A 248 1.18 -15.10 -2.95
N GLY A 249 1.59 -16.02 -3.84
CA GLY A 249 0.68 -16.65 -4.80
C GLY A 249 -0.51 -17.34 -4.14
N TYR A 250 -0.24 -18.05 -3.03
CA TYR A 250 -1.29 -18.65 -2.20
C TYR A 250 -2.26 -17.61 -1.65
N LEU A 251 -1.75 -16.52 -1.06
CA LEU A 251 -2.58 -15.46 -0.48
C LEU A 251 -3.38 -14.70 -1.55
N VAL A 252 -2.82 -14.49 -2.74
CA VAL A 252 -3.54 -13.88 -3.86
C VAL A 252 -4.70 -14.78 -4.30
N ALA A 253 -4.43 -16.07 -4.50
CA ALA A 253 -5.47 -17.02 -4.88
C ALA A 253 -6.61 -17.10 -3.84
N GLU A 254 -6.26 -17.18 -2.57
CA GLU A 254 -7.23 -17.21 -1.47
C GLU A 254 -8.02 -15.88 -1.37
N GLY A 255 -7.36 -14.75 -1.55
CA GLY A 255 -8.00 -13.43 -1.52
C GLY A 255 -8.94 -13.17 -2.70
N LEU A 256 -8.75 -13.84 -3.84
CA LEU A 256 -9.64 -13.77 -5.00
C LEU A 256 -10.87 -14.70 -4.86
N LYS A 257 -10.92 -15.57 -3.85
CA LYS A 257 -12.07 -16.42 -3.57
C LYS A 257 -13.34 -15.59 -3.41
N GLY A 258 -14.40 -15.96 -4.11
CA GLY A 258 -15.68 -15.24 -4.08
C GLY A 258 -15.76 -14.00 -4.99
N HIS A 259 -14.69 -13.63 -5.71
CA HIS A 259 -14.68 -12.51 -6.68
C HIS A 259 -15.15 -12.90 -8.10
N LYS A 260 -15.72 -14.08 -8.31
CA LYS A 260 -16.09 -14.64 -9.65
C LYS A 260 -14.88 -14.71 -10.60
N THR A 261 -13.69 -14.84 -10.04
CA THR A 261 -12.41 -14.94 -10.77
C THR A 261 -11.96 -16.39 -10.77
N SER A 262 -11.73 -16.94 -11.97
CA SER A 262 -11.10 -18.25 -12.13
C SER A 262 -9.60 -18.10 -11.88
N VAL A 263 -9.06 -18.86 -10.94
CA VAL A 263 -7.64 -18.82 -10.58
C VAL A 263 -6.96 -20.13 -10.93
N LYS A 264 -5.86 -20.06 -11.67
CA LYS A 264 -4.95 -21.17 -11.94
C LYS A 264 -3.59 -20.87 -11.33
N ILE A 265 -3.01 -21.81 -10.58
CA ILE A 265 -1.65 -21.72 -10.03
C ILE A 265 -0.75 -22.70 -10.75
N ILE A 266 0.36 -22.22 -11.30
CA ILE A 266 1.45 -23.02 -11.85
C ILE A 266 2.55 -23.08 -10.81
N GLU A 267 2.90 -24.30 -10.34
CA GLU A 267 3.93 -24.52 -9.33
C GLU A 267 4.86 -25.64 -9.79
N LYS A 268 6.16 -25.45 -9.62
CA LYS A 268 7.15 -26.44 -10.07
C LYS A 268 7.27 -27.62 -9.11
N ASN A 269 7.10 -27.38 -7.81
CA ASN A 269 7.25 -28.40 -6.77
C ASN A 269 5.96 -29.18 -6.57
N ILE A 270 5.99 -30.50 -6.86
CA ILE A 270 4.83 -31.38 -6.78
C ILE A 270 4.26 -31.47 -5.36
N THR A 271 5.10 -31.50 -4.34
CA THR A 271 4.65 -31.54 -2.93
C THR A 271 3.88 -30.27 -2.59
N ARG A 272 4.38 -29.12 -3.06
CA ARG A 272 3.72 -27.83 -2.86
C ARG A 272 2.40 -27.76 -3.64
N CYS A 273 2.33 -28.31 -4.85
CA CYS A 273 1.06 -28.43 -5.60
C CYS A 273 0.01 -29.18 -4.77
N GLN A 274 0.37 -30.32 -4.18
CA GLN A 274 -0.54 -31.12 -3.33
C GLN A 274 -1.03 -30.36 -2.11
N GLU A 275 -0.12 -29.67 -1.40
CA GLU A 275 -0.45 -28.86 -0.22
C GLU A 275 -1.45 -27.74 -0.55
N ILE A 276 -1.25 -27.05 -1.70
CA ILE A 276 -2.08 -25.93 -2.13
C ILE A 276 -3.45 -26.45 -2.59
N SER A 277 -3.49 -27.50 -3.42
CA SER A 277 -4.74 -28.11 -3.90
C SER A 277 -5.63 -28.58 -2.76
N ALA A 278 -5.04 -29.06 -1.67
CA ALA A 278 -5.79 -29.47 -0.48
C ALA A 278 -6.43 -28.32 0.29
N LYS A 279 -5.94 -27.09 0.11
CA LYS A 279 -6.39 -25.90 0.84
C LYS A 279 -7.23 -24.93 0.00
N LEU A 280 -7.00 -24.88 -1.32
CA LEU A 280 -7.68 -23.96 -2.25
C LEU A 280 -8.65 -24.73 -3.15
N GLU A 281 -9.86 -24.95 -2.66
CA GLU A 281 -10.90 -25.72 -3.37
C GLU A 281 -11.35 -25.05 -4.69
N GLU A 282 -11.26 -23.72 -4.79
CA GLU A 282 -11.75 -22.95 -5.94
C GLU A 282 -10.64 -22.63 -6.97
N ALA A 283 -9.37 -22.99 -6.69
CA ALA A 283 -8.26 -22.75 -7.60
C ALA A 283 -7.78 -24.04 -8.26
N THR A 284 -7.49 -23.99 -9.55
CA THR A 284 -6.83 -25.07 -10.28
C THR A 284 -5.31 -25.00 -10.04
N VAL A 285 -4.71 -26.06 -9.51
CA VAL A 285 -3.26 -26.12 -9.33
C VAL A 285 -2.64 -27.10 -10.31
N VAL A 286 -1.64 -26.65 -11.07
CA VAL A 286 -0.97 -27.41 -12.12
C VAL A 286 0.53 -27.43 -11.84
N GLN A 287 1.15 -28.62 -11.95
CA GLN A 287 2.59 -28.73 -11.88
C GLN A 287 3.20 -28.35 -13.23
N GLY A 288 4.18 -27.42 -13.23
CA GLY A 288 4.88 -27.05 -14.46
C GLY A 288 5.95 -26.00 -14.29
N ASP A 289 6.66 -25.75 -15.37
CA ASP A 289 7.72 -24.72 -15.45
C ASP A 289 7.18 -23.47 -16.15
N GLY A 290 7.20 -22.35 -15.46
CA GLY A 290 6.72 -21.06 -15.98
C GLY A 290 7.62 -20.40 -17.01
N THR A 291 8.73 -21.03 -17.38
CA THR A 291 9.61 -20.59 -18.47
C THR A 291 9.37 -21.35 -19.78
N ASP A 292 8.56 -22.38 -19.74
CA ASP A 292 8.19 -23.15 -20.93
C ASP A 292 7.01 -22.47 -21.64
N ARG A 293 7.29 -21.93 -22.83
CA ARG A 293 6.33 -21.19 -23.64
C ARG A 293 5.14 -22.06 -24.05
N ASP A 294 5.43 -23.27 -24.50
CA ASP A 294 4.40 -24.17 -25.05
C ASP A 294 3.50 -24.66 -23.91
N PHE A 295 4.08 -24.97 -22.76
CA PHE A 295 3.33 -25.28 -21.54
C PHE A 295 2.42 -24.10 -21.13
N LEU A 296 2.90 -22.87 -21.13
CA LEU A 296 2.07 -21.70 -20.79
C LEU A 296 0.88 -21.54 -21.76
N ILE A 297 1.10 -21.81 -23.06
CA ILE A 297 0.03 -21.78 -24.07
C ILE A 297 -1.00 -22.89 -23.79
N GLU A 298 -0.57 -24.11 -23.54
CA GLU A 298 -1.44 -25.25 -23.18
C GLU A 298 -2.26 -24.98 -21.92
N GLN A 299 -1.68 -24.26 -20.95
CA GLN A 299 -2.37 -23.87 -19.73
C GLN A 299 -3.33 -22.70 -19.91
N GLY A 300 -3.45 -22.13 -21.12
CA GLY A 300 -4.39 -21.08 -21.45
C GLY A 300 -3.96 -19.67 -21.02
N VAL A 301 -2.68 -19.45 -20.78
CA VAL A 301 -2.14 -18.12 -20.39
C VAL A 301 -2.51 -17.02 -21.40
N PRO A 302 -2.48 -17.27 -22.75
CA PRO A 302 -2.87 -16.25 -23.72
C PRO A 302 -4.31 -15.73 -23.59
N LEU A 303 -5.19 -16.54 -22.99
CA LEU A 303 -6.62 -16.22 -22.79
C LEU A 303 -6.92 -15.67 -21.40
N ALA A 304 -5.92 -15.59 -20.55
CA ALA A 304 -6.07 -15.05 -19.20
C ALA A 304 -6.11 -13.51 -19.23
N ASP A 305 -6.94 -12.93 -18.38
CA ASP A 305 -6.99 -11.46 -18.20
C ASP A 305 -5.73 -10.95 -17.50
N ALA A 306 -5.14 -11.78 -16.62
CA ALA A 306 -3.91 -11.42 -15.94
C ALA A 306 -2.99 -12.62 -15.67
N PHE A 307 -1.69 -12.37 -15.71
CA PHE A 307 -0.64 -13.27 -15.28
C PHE A 307 0.13 -12.65 -14.12
N VAL A 308 0.30 -13.41 -13.04
CA VAL A 308 1.01 -12.96 -11.83
C VAL A 308 2.22 -13.85 -11.60
N ALA A 309 3.43 -13.33 -11.72
CA ALA A 309 4.64 -14.08 -11.37
C ALA A 309 5.07 -13.74 -9.93
N SER A 310 5.05 -14.73 -9.05
CA SER A 310 5.27 -14.57 -7.60
C SER A 310 6.21 -15.65 -7.02
N THR A 311 7.22 -16.06 -7.79
CA THR A 311 8.26 -16.97 -7.33
C THR A 311 9.31 -16.25 -6.48
N GLU A 312 10.28 -16.98 -5.94
CA GLU A 312 11.37 -16.40 -5.15
C GLU A 312 12.47 -15.76 -5.99
N SER A 313 12.54 -16.03 -7.32
CA SER A 313 13.55 -15.48 -8.24
C SER A 313 12.99 -14.30 -9.03
N ASP A 314 13.64 -13.15 -8.91
CA ASP A 314 13.32 -11.95 -9.69
C ASP A 314 13.49 -12.20 -11.19
N GLU A 315 14.57 -12.90 -11.58
CA GLU A 315 14.89 -13.22 -12.97
C GLU A 315 13.78 -14.08 -13.58
N LEU A 316 13.33 -15.09 -12.84
CA LEU A 316 12.24 -15.97 -13.28
C LEU A 316 10.93 -15.18 -13.41
N ASN A 317 10.62 -14.31 -12.45
CA ASN A 317 9.41 -13.51 -12.48
C ASN A 317 9.40 -12.52 -13.65
N ILE A 318 10.53 -11.86 -13.91
CA ILE A 318 10.67 -10.94 -15.06
C ILE A 318 10.53 -11.72 -16.36
N LEU A 319 11.30 -12.80 -16.53
CA LEU A 319 11.29 -13.59 -17.76
C LEU A 319 9.91 -14.17 -18.06
N SER A 320 9.27 -14.80 -17.09
CA SER A 320 7.95 -15.41 -17.28
C SER A 320 6.85 -14.36 -17.48
N GLY A 321 6.93 -13.20 -16.81
CA GLY A 321 6.04 -12.08 -17.04
C GLY A 321 6.12 -11.53 -18.46
N LEU A 322 7.34 -11.35 -18.99
CA LEU A 322 7.56 -10.92 -20.36
C LEU A 322 7.11 -11.98 -21.39
N LEU A 323 7.35 -13.26 -21.09
CA LEU A 323 6.88 -14.36 -21.91
C LEU A 323 5.36 -14.40 -21.97
N ALA A 324 4.68 -14.28 -20.83
CA ALA A 324 3.22 -14.22 -20.77
C ALA A 324 2.66 -13.05 -21.59
N LYS A 325 3.31 -11.87 -21.52
CA LYS A 325 2.92 -10.70 -22.33
C LYS A 325 3.11 -10.96 -23.83
N ASN A 326 4.23 -11.59 -24.22
CA ASN A 326 4.53 -11.93 -25.61
C ASN A 326 3.53 -12.93 -26.21
N ILE A 327 3.02 -13.86 -25.42
CA ILE A 327 2.02 -14.85 -25.89
C ILE A 327 0.57 -14.34 -25.81
N GLY A 328 0.34 -13.11 -25.32
CA GLY A 328 -0.94 -12.43 -25.49
C GLY A 328 -1.74 -12.14 -24.21
N VAL A 329 -1.19 -12.37 -23.01
CA VAL A 329 -1.91 -11.98 -21.78
C VAL A 329 -2.15 -10.47 -21.74
N SER A 330 -3.34 -10.05 -21.31
CA SER A 330 -3.72 -8.64 -21.29
C SER A 330 -2.93 -7.84 -20.26
N ARG A 331 -2.70 -8.40 -19.06
CA ARG A 331 -1.94 -7.78 -17.96
C ARG A 331 -0.93 -8.73 -17.37
N ASN A 332 0.31 -8.26 -17.15
CA ASN A 332 1.33 -9.00 -16.40
C ASN A 332 1.75 -8.25 -15.15
N LEU A 333 1.69 -8.92 -14.02
CA LEU A 333 2.12 -8.44 -12.72
C LEU A 333 3.25 -9.33 -12.22
N ILE A 334 4.33 -8.74 -11.74
CA ILE A 334 5.43 -9.51 -11.18
C ILE A 334 5.83 -9.04 -9.79
N LEU A 335 6.30 -9.97 -8.97
CA LEU A 335 7.02 -9.63 -7.74
C LEU A 335 8.51 -9.51 -8.01
N VAL A 336 9.14 -8.53 -7.38
CA VAL A 336 10.58 -8.39 -7.32
C VAL A 336 11.03 -8.22 -5.87
N ASN A 337 11.98 -9.04 -5.44
CA ASN A 337 12.55 -8.98 -4.10
C ASN A 337 13.54 -7.81 -3.98
N ASN A 338 14.30 -7.56 -5.06
CA ASN A 338 15.21 -6.43 -5.17
C ASN A 338 14.48 -5.24 -5.85
N PRO A 339 14.15 -4.17 -5.12
CA PRO A 339 13.44 -3.01 -5.67
C PRO A 339 14.15 -2.31 -6.84
N TRP A 340 15.46 -2.44 -6.94
CA TRP A 340 16.26 -1.88 -8.05
C TRP A 340 15.91 -2.52 -9.40
N ASN A 341 15.28 -3.70 -9.40
CA ASN A 341 14.80 -4.37 -10.60
C ASN A 341 13.47 -3.81 -11.13
N ILE A 342 12.73 -2.98 -10.36
CA ILE A 342 11.44 -2.42 -10.77
C ILE A 342 11.54 -1.58 -12.04
N PRO A 343 12.43 -0.55 -12.12
CA PRO A 343 12.55 0.26 -13.33
C PRO A 343 12.96 -0.54 -14.56
N LEU A 344 13.84 -1.54 -14.37
CA LEU A 344 14.27 -2.43 -15.44
C LEU A 344 13.10 -3.27 -15.97
N ALA A 345 12.35 -3.90 -15.07
CA ALA A 345 11.20 -4.73 -15.44
C ALA A 345 10.14 -3.92 -16.22
N GLN A 346 9.83 -2.71 -15.75
CA GLN A 346 8.90 -1.80 -16.43
C GLN A 346 9.42 -1.35 -17.79
N ALA A 347 10.70 -1.01 -17.93
CA ALA A 347 11.32 -0.65 -19.20
C ALA A 347 11.30 -1.80 -20.22
N LEU A 348 11.32 -3.05 -19.74
CA LEU A 348 11.22 -4.25 -20.59
C LEU A 348 9.77 -4.59 -21.00
N GLY A 349 8.75 -3.92 -20.43
CA GLY A 349 7.35 -4.12 -20.81
C GLY A 349 6.49 -4.88 -19.78
N VAL A 350 6.96 -4.99 -18.54
CA VAL A 350 6.10 -5.44 -17.43
C VAL A 350 5.13 -4.35 -17.05
N ASP A 351 3.84 -4.67 -16.98
CA ASP A 351 2.80 -3.69 -16.68
C ASP A 351 2.87 -3.23 -15.21
N VAL A 352 3.06 -4.19 -14.29
CA VAL A 352 3.19 -3.91 -12.85
C VAL A 352 4.31 -4.74 -12.23
N ALA A 353 5.27 -4.07 -11.61
CA ALA A 353 6.30 -4.70 -10.79
C ALA A 353 6.15 -4.21 -9.33
N ALA A 354 5.90 -5.14 -8.41
CA ALA A 354 5.70 -4.85 -6.99
C ALA A 354 6.78 -5.50 -6.13
N SER A 355 7.29 -4.76 -5.14
CA SER A 355 8.23 -5.30 -4.17
C SER A 355 7.60 -5.38 -2.78
N PRO A 356 7.50 -6.58 -2.18
CA PRO A 356 6.97 -6.74 -0.83
C PRO A 356 7.72 -5.88 0.21
N SER A 357 9.04 -5.75 0.05
CA SER A 357 9.88 -4.93 0.92
C SER A 357 9.57 -3.44 0.81
N MET A 358 9.36 -2.93 -0.41
CA MET A 358 8.99 -1.53 -0.65
C MET A 358 7.59 -1.20 -0.12
N LEU A 359 6.62 -2.07 -0.36
CA LEU A 359 5.26 -1.90 0.16
C LEU A 359 5.23 -1.84 1.68
N ALA A 360 6.00 -2.73 2.34
CA ALA A 360 6.15 -2.67 3.79
C ALA A 360 6.87 -1.40 4.25
N ALA A 361 7.96 -1.01 3.58
CA ALA A 361 8.71 0.20 3.91
C ALA A 361 7.86 1.46 3.80
N ARG A 362 7.10 1.60 2.71
CA ARG A 362 6.15 2.71 2.52
C ARG A 362 5.12 2.77 3.64
N LYS A 363 4.54 1.62 4.00
CA LYS A 363 3.54 1.56 5.07
C LYS A 363 4.12 1.92 6.44
N ILE A 364 5.36 1.53 6.71
CA ILE A 364 6.07 1.88 7.94
C ILE A 364 6.43 3.37 7.97
N ALA A 365 7.02 3.88 6.89
CA ALA A 365 7.35 5.31 6.78
C ALA A 365 6.10 6.17 6.96
N HIS A 366 5.02 5.77 6.33
CA HIS A 366 3.71 6.35 6.46
C HIS A 366 3.22 6.40 7.92
N PHE A 367 3.29 5.28 8.65
CA PHE A 367 2.96 5.24 10.08
C PHE A 367 3.87 6.15 10.91
N ALA A 368 5.15 6.24 10.53
CA ALA A 368 6.12 7.11 11.19
C ALA A 368 5.79 8.60 11.03
N LEU A 369 5.47 9.01 9.82
CA LEU A 369 5.28 10.42 9.45
C LEU A 369 3.98 11.01 10.01
N HIS A 370 2.97 10.19 10.26
CA HIS A 370 1.61 10.64 10.49
C HIS A 370 1.05 10.17 11.84
N GLY A 371 1.80 10.37 12.92
CA GLY A 371 1.46 9.92 14.29
C GLY A 371 0.08 10.32 14.83
N GLY A 372 -0.71 11.09 14.08
CA GLY A 372 -2.13 11.44 14.33
C GLY A 372 -3.06 11.01 13.19
N ALA A 373 -2.54 10.64 12.02
CA ALA A 373 -3.33 10.16 10.89
C ALA A 373 -3.53 8.65 10.99
N ILE A 374 -4.75 8.17 10.72
CA ILE A 374 -5.09 6.75 10.77
C ILE A 374 -4.70 6.04 9.48
N ALA A 375 -4.84 6.74 8.34
CA ALA A 375 -4.45 6.24 7.02
C ALA A 375 -3.96 7.39 6.14
N VAL A 376 -3.01 7.10 5.26
CA VAL A 376 -2.54 8.03 4.21
C VAL A 376 -2.23 7.25 2.95
N ALA A 377 -2.46 7.81 1.79
CA ALA A 377 -2.00 7.32 0.51
C ALA A 377 -1.27 8.43 -0.24
N LEU A 378 -0.18 8.08 -0.90
CA LEU A 378 0.50 8.97 -1.83
C LEU A 378 -0.02 8.72 -3.24
N ILE A 379 -0.36 9.78 -3.95
CA ILE A 379 -0.88 9.73 -5.31
C ILE A 379 -0.05 10.61 -6.25
N GLY A 380 -0.12 10.33 -7.54
CA GLY A 380 0.51 11.16 -8.57
C GLY A 380 2.04 11.27 -8.46
N GLY A 381 2.74 10.16 -8.26
CA GLY A 381 4.21 10.16 -8.13
C GLY A 381 4.69 10.75 -6.82
N GLU A 382 3.94 10.55 -5.75
CA GLU A 382 4.30 10.94 -4.37
C GLU A 382 4.32 12.47 -4.12
N GLN A 383 3.63 13.26 -4.94
CA GLN A 383 3.57 14.72 -4.77
C GLN A 383 2.33 15.18 -3.99
N ILE A 384 1.26 14.41 -4.04
CA ILE A 384 0.01 14.66 -3.30
C ILE A 384 -0.28 13.48 -2.39
N GLN A 385 -0.78 13.80 -1.21
CA GLN A 385 -1.22 12.81 -0.22
C GLN A 385 -2.71 12.93 0.05
N VAL A 386 -3.30 11.80 0.35
CA VAL A 386 -4.65 11.69 0.91
C VAL A 386 -4.50 11.23 2.35
N ILE A 387 -4.98 12.00 3.30
CA ILE A 387 -4.78 11.76 4.74
C ILE A 387 -6.14 11.58 5.41
N GLU A 388 -6.26 10.58 6.25
CA GLU A 388 -7.40 10.36 7.13
C GLU A 388 -7.06 10.77 8.57
N PHE A 389 -7.78 11.74 9.09
CA PHE A 389 -7.69 12.17 10.48
C PHE A 389 -8.92 11.70 11.26
N VAL A 390 -8.74 11.34 12.52
CA VAL A 390 -9.86 11.27 13.49
C VAL A 390 -9.85 12.55 14.30
N THR A 391 -10.97 13.24 14.24
CA THR A 391 -11.13 14.52 14.94
C THR A 391 -11.15 14.31 16.45
N SER A 392 -10.19 14.89 17.16
CA SER A 392 -10.19 14.89 18.62
C SER A 392 -11.20 15.93 19.16
N SER A 393 -11.63 15.79 20.42
CA SER A 393 -12.52 16.78 21.06
C SER A 393 -11.84 18.14 21.26
N THR A 394 -10.51 18.20 21.21
CA THR A 394 -9.69 19.41 21.36
C THR A 394 -9.21 19.97 20.04
N ALA A 395 -9.50 19.29 18.92
CA ALA A 395 -9.09 19.75 17.61
C ALA A 395 -9.75 21.08 17.23
N PRO A 396 -9.01 22.03 16.62
CA PRO A 396 -9.59 23.31 16.18
C PRO A 396 -10.84 23.17 15.28
N ILE A 397 -10.88 22.11 14.45
CA ILE A 397 -12.00 21.84 13.54
C ILE A 397 -13.25 21.25 14.26
N ALA A 398 -13.10 20.76 15.49
CA ALA A 398 -14.20 20.11 16.19
C ALA A 398 -15.40 21.04 16.37
N ASN A 399 -16.59 20.57 15.99
CA ASN A 399 -17.85 21.30 15.98
C ASN A 399 -17.88 22.52 15.06
N GLN A 400 -17.01 22.55 14.03
CA GLN A 400 -17.03 23.57 12.98
C GLN A 400 -17.46 22.96 11.63
N LYS A 401 -17.96 23.79 10.73
CA LYS A 401 -18.17 23.38 9.35
C LYS A 401 -16.83 23.18 8.66
N ILE A 402 -16.71 22.16 7.81
CA ILE A 402 -15.47 21.86 7.08
C ILE A 402 -15.02 23.06 6.20
N VAL A 403 -15.95 23.81 5.67
CA VAL A 403 -15.68 25.01 4.84
C VAL A 403 -15.07 26.16 5.65
N ASP A 404 -15.35 26.22 6.95
CA ASP A 404 -14.88 27.25 7.88
C ASP A 404 -13.60 26.82 8.63
N ALA A 405 -13.14 25.60 8.41
CA ALA A 405 -12.01 24.98 9.13
C ALA A 405 -10.64 25.64 8.83
N GLY A 406 -10.57 26.58 7.92
CA GLY A 406 -9.34 27.28 7.56
C GLY A 406 -8.31 26.37 6.84
N LEU A 407 -8.78 25.39 6.07
CA LEU A 407 -7.90 24.53 5.29
C LEU A 407 -6.97 25.37 4.38
N PRO A 408 -5.68 25.05 4.29
CA PRO A 408 -4.72 25.76 3.44
C PRO A 408 -5.18 25.77 1.97
N LYS A 409 -4.93 26.86 1.26
CA LYS A 409 -5.18 26.91 -0.19
C LYS A 409 -4.38 25.81 -0.88
N GLY A 410 -5.02 25.10 -1.82
CA GLY A 410 -4.43 23.94 -2.49
C GLY A 410 -4.61 22.63 -1.71
N THR A 411 -5.53 22.59 -0.76
CA THR A 411 -6.03 21.35 -0.14
C THR A 411 -7.52 21.20 -0.42
N VAL A 412 -8.02 19.96 -0.37
CA VAL A 412 -9.44 19.67 -0.53
C VAL A 412 -9.91 18.64 0.49
N ALA A 413 -11.09 18.86 1.06
CA ALA A 413 -11.77 17.85 1.85
C ALA A 413 -12.43 16.84 0.92
N GLY A 414 -12.01 15.59 0.97
CA GLY A 414 -12.51 14.52 0.11
C GLY A 414 -13.77 13.86 0.66
N ALA A 415 -13.79 13.59 1.95
CA ALA A 415 -14.94 12.96 2.63
C ALA A 415 -14.90 13.19 4.14
N ILE A 416 -16.07 13.12 4.78
CA ILE A 416 -16.24 13.05 6.23
C ILE A 416 -17.06 11.79 6.53
N THR A 417 -16.70 11.04 7.58
CA THR A 417 -17.54 9.93 8.02
C THR A 417 -17.99 10.14 9.46
N HIS A 418 -19.30 10.11 9.65
CA HIS A 418 -19.95 10.20 10.94
C HIS A 418 -20.81 8.96 11.18
N ASN A 419 -20.56 8.20 12.26
CA ASN A 419 -21.31 6.98 12.60
C ASN A 419 -21.51 6.02 11.41
N SER A 420 -20.45 5.75 10.65
CA SER A 420 -20.43 4.91 9.43
C SER A 420 -21.20 5.50 8.23
N THR A 421 -21.72 6.71 8.32
CA THR A 421 -22.28 7.44 7.19
C THR A 421 -21.19 8.28 6.54
N VAL A 422 -21.05 8.18 5.23
CA VAL A 422 -20.10 8.99 4.46
C VAL A 422 -20.80 10.22 3.90
N ILE A 423 -20.16 11.34 4.07
CA ILE A 423 -20.58 12.65 3.58
C ILE A 423 -19.49 13.14 2.63
N ILE A 424 -19.87 13.47 1.41
CA ILE A 424 -18.96 14.02 0.40
C ILE A 424 -19.18 15.55 0.35
N PRO A 425 -18.18 16.39 0.63
CA PRO A 425 -18.29 17.84 0.46
C PRO A 425 -18.69 18.22 -0.99
N PRO A 426 -19.38 19.37 -1.23
CA PRO A 426 -19.33 20.58 -0.41
C PRO A 426 -20.48 20.80 0.59
N ASP A 427 -21.13 19.78 1.07
CA ASP A 427 -22.21 19.98 2.04
C ASP A 427 -21.76 20.74 3.31
N ASP A 428 -22.65 21.55 3.87
CA ASP A 428 -22.47 22.39 5.07
C ASP A 428 -22.34 21.57 6.37
N ASN A 429 -21.63 20.44 6.32
CA ASN A 429 -21.57 19.51 7.42
C ASN A 429 -20.60 19.97 8.50
N ILE A 430 -21.04 19.81 9.75
CA ILE A 430 -20.22 20.03 10.94
C ILE A 430 -19.40 18.79 11.20
N VAL A 431 -18.10 18.97 11.46
CA VAL A 431 -17.19 17.91 11.85
C VAL A 431 -17.30 17.70 13.36
N HIS A 432 -17.68 16.51 13.80
CA HIS A 432 -17.81 16.18 15.21
C HIS A 432 -16.57 15.42 15.75
N PRO A 433 -16.30 15.49 17.04
CA PRO A 433 -15.31 14.62 17.67
C PRO A 433 -15.58 13.14 17.37
N GLY A 434 -14.56 12.42 16.96
CA GLY A 434 -14.66 11.01 16.53
C GLY A 434 -14.93 10.82 15.03
N ASP A 435 -15.23 11.88 14.28
CA ASP A 435 -15.39 11.79 12.84
C ASP A 435 -14.05 11.54 12.16
N HIS A 436 -14.10 10.74 11.09
CA HIS A 436 -12.97 10.58 10.20
C HIS A 436 -13.09 11.58 9.04
N VAL A 437 -12.08 12.39 8.87
CA VAL A 437 -12.03 13.40 7.81
C VAL A 437 -10.88 13.07 6.85
N ILE A 438 -11.20 12.93 5.58
CA ILE A 438 -10.25 12.64 4.52
C ILE A 438 -9.87 13.95 3.83
N ILE A 439 -8.59 14.32 3.91
CA ILE A 439 -8.03 15.53 3.29
C ILE A 439 -7.06 15.14 2.19
N VAL A 440 -7.14 15.82 1.06
CA VAL A 440 -6.17 15.72 -0.03
C VAL A 440 -5.32 16.98 -0.06
N SER A 441 -4.01 16.82 -0.01
CA SER A 441 -3.09 17.95 0.06
C SER A 441 -1.72 17.66 -0.56
N PRO A 442 -1.01 18.68 -1.08
CA PRO A 442 0.42 18.56 -1.35
C PRO A 442 1.20 18.24 -0.07
N LEU A 443 2.26 17.45 -0.20
CA LEU A 443 3.14 17.10 0.93
C LEU A 443 3.65 18.32 1.71
N SER A 444 3.96 19.41 1.01
CA SER A 444 4.44 20.65 1.63
C SER A 444 3.46 21.31 2.59
N LEU A 445 2.17 20.99 2.49
CA LEU A 445 1.11 21.57 3.34
C LEU A 445 0.71 20.69 4.51
N THR A 446 1.28 19.47 4.64
CA THR A 446 0.96 18.53 5.73
C THR A 446 1.02 19.15 7.13
N PRO A 447 2.09 19.86 7.52
CA PRO A 447 2.17 20.43 8.87
C PRO A 447 1.07 21.47 9.17
N ALA A 448 0.59 22.16 8.13
CA ALA A 448 -0.49 23.14 8.28
C ALA A 448 -1.86 22.45 8.40
N VAL A 449 -2.07 21.36 7.68
CA VAL A 449 -3.28 20.53 7.79
C VAL A 449 -3.36 19.84 9.14
N GLU A 450 -2.28 19.22 9.60
CA GLU A 450 -2.23 18.52 10.90
C GLU A 450 -2.64 19.41 12.07
N LYS A 451 -2.22 20.67 12.07
CA LYS A 451 -2.57 21.64 13.14
C LYS A 451 -4.08 21.88 13.28
N ILE A 452 -4.86 21.57 12.26
CA ILE A 452 -6.33 21.76 12.27
C ILE A 452 -7.01 20.58 12.99
N PHE A 453 -6.36 19.40 13.00
CA PHE A 453 -6.90 18.15 13.53
C PHE A 453 -6.28 17.74 14.88
N MET A 454 -5.18 18.37 15.29
CA MET A 454 -4.52 18.18 16.58
C MET A 454 -4.97 19.24 17.57
#